data_13f6722f4fa9a03a57e6abffd96af811
#
_entry.id   13f6722f4fa9a03a57e6abffd96af811
#
_cell.length_a   1.000
_cell.length_b   1.000
_cell.length_c   1.000
_cell.angle_alpha   90.00
_cell.angle_beta   90.00
_cell.angle_gamma   90.00
#
_symmetry.space_group_name_H-M   'P 1'
#
loop_
_entity.id
_entity.type
_entity.pdbx_description
1 polymer ?
#
loop_
_entity_poly.entity_id
_entity_poly.type
_entity_poly.pdbx_seq_one_letter_code
_entity_poly.pdbx_strand_id
1 'polypeptide(L)'
;AGTLSYSNRNLFRGSEVFSVQLRAAFEAITGLEGYQNQNYEEYSIESKLLFPRFLAPFLSQSFRRNSTAKSELALSYNLQNRPEFHRRVFTAAWRYRWGETHHHSSYRLDLIDLNYVYMPWISKRFKEDYLDDASNRNAILRYNYEDLFIMKIGAGLTYNNGINVFRANVETAGNILNGFAKALGTHTNTEGQYTLFNIAYAQYVKADIDFTHIVNFDVRNSLAMHVGLGVAYPYGNSKILPFEKRYFSGGASSVRGWNVRELGPGKFKGTDGRIDFINQTGDMKLDLNVEWRTFLFWKLNGALFVDAGNNWTIRSYADQPGGQFKINEFYKQIAVAYGMGLRLNFDYFILRFDFGMKAVNPAYETRREHYPLLYPNFSRDLSFHFAVGMPF
;
A
#
# COMPACT_ATOMS: atom_id res chain seq x y z
N ALA A 1 -7.71 -12.87 16.29
CA ALA A 1 -7.53 -13.63 15.07
C ALA A 1 -6.80 -14.93 15.37
N GLY A 2 -7.25 -16.06 14.75
CA GLY A 2 -6.59 -17.35 14.79
C GLY A 2 -6.15 -17.78 13.39
N THR A 3 -5.01 -18.47 13.30
CA THR A 3 -4.49 -18.97 12.03
C THR A 3 -4.07 -20.43 12.19
N LEU A 4 -4.52 -21.27 11.27
CA LEU A 4 -4.12 -22.68 11.16
C LEU A 4 -3.41 -22.84 9.82
N SER A 5 -2.21 -23.40 9.82
CA SER A 5 -1.44 -23.65 8.61
C SER A 5 -0.99 -25.09 8.49
N TYR A 6 -1.10 -25.62 7.30
CA TYR A 6 -0.58 -26.93 6.91
C TYR A 6 0.43 -26.76 5.79
N SER A 7 1.54 -27.49 5.83
CA SER A 7 2.56 -27.45 4.79
C SER A 7 3.08 -28.87 4.50
N ASN A 8 3.10 -29.22 3.23
CA ASN A 8 3.73 -30.44 2.71
C ASN A 8 4.88 -30.04 1.78
N ARG A 9 6.09 -30.52 2.06
CA ARG A 9 7.33 -30.08 1.35
C ARG A 9 7.77 -31.03 0.22
N ASN A 10 6.98 -32.00 -0.14
CA ASN A 10 7.33 -32.94 -1.20
C ASN A 10 6.08 -33.55 -1.85
N LEU A 11 5.14 -32.70 -2.27
CA LEU A 11 3.81 -33.10 -2.71
C LEU A 11 3.87 -34.05 -3.91
N PHE A 12 4.73 -33.78 -4.89
CA PHE A 12 4.88 -34.60 -6.12
C PHE A 12 6.26 -35.26 -6.23
N ARG A 13 6.97 -35.44 -5.12
CA ARG A 13 8.32 -36.02 -5.02
C ARG A 13 9.41 -35.21 -5.76
N GLY A 14 9.19 -33.93 -6.01
CA GLY A 14 10.11 -32.99 -6.67
C GLY A 14 10.48 -31.80 -5.79
N SER A 15 10.35 -31.91 -4.46
CA SER A 15 10.58 -30.85 -3.48
C SER A 15 9.62 -29.66 -3.63
N GLU A 16 8.46 -29.86 -4.22
CA GLU A 16 7.38 -28.86 -4.26
C GLU A 16 6.81 -28.65 -2.86
N VAL A 17 6.56 -27.38 -2.53
CA VAL A 17 5.95 -27.03 -1.25
C VAL A 17 4.51 -26.62 -1.49
N PHE A 18 3.60 -27.41 -0.95
CA PHE A 18 2.18 -27.06 -0.90
C PHE A 18 1.86 -26.56 0.51
N SER A 19 1.23 -25.42 0.60
CA SER A 19 0.78 -24.86 1.88
C SER A 19 -0.67 -24.40 1.77
N VAL A 20 -1.43 -24.66 2.84
CA VAL A 20 -2.79 -24.14 3.03
C VAL A 20 -2.83 -23.43 4.37
N GLN A 21 -3.37 -22.22 4.36
CA GLN A 21 -3.54 -21.40 5.54
C GLN A 21 -5.02 -21.02 5.67
N LEU A 22 -5.57 -21.30 6.83
CA LEU A 22 -6.91 -20.88 7.24
C LEU A 22 -6.74 -19.79 8.31
N ARG A 23 -7.45 -18.68 8.14
CA ARG A 23 -7.46 -17.58 9.11
C ARG A 23 -8.90 -17.24 9.43
N ALA A 24 -9.18 -17.07 10.72
CA ALA A 24 -10.41 -16.51 11.23
C ALA A 24 -10.08 -15.32 12.13
N ALA A 25 -10.77 -14.21 11.94
CA ALA A 25 -10.68 -13.02 12.79
C ALA A 25 -12.08 -12.58 13.17
N PHE A 26 -12.20 -12.17 14.42
CA PHE A 26 -13.42 -11.63 14.99
C PHE A 26 -13.08 -10.35 15.73
N GLU A 27 -13.90 -9.32 15.55
CA GLU A 27 -13.77 -8.05 16.24
C GLU A 27 -15.16 -7.60 16.71
N ALA A 28 -15.30 -7.38 18.01
CA ALA A 28 -16.52 -6.81 18.58
C ALA A 28 -16.51 -5.29 18.35
N ILE A 29 -17.49 -4.80 17.59
CA ILE A 29 -17.63 -3.38 17.32
C ILE A 29 -18.57 -2.78 18.38
N THR A 30 -18.04 -1.90 19.23
CA THR A 30 -18.80 -1.17 20.23
C THR A 30 -18.77 0.32 19.92
N GLY A 31 -19.93 1.00 20.03
CA GLY A 31 -20.02 2.46 19.92
C GLY A 31 -20.30 3.04 18.52
N LEU A 32 -20.58 2.23 17.52
CA LEU A 32 -21.11 2.70 16.24
C LEU A 32 -22.62 2.99 16.37
N GLU A 33 -23.02 4.26 16.25
CA GLU A 33 -24.44 4.63 16.24
C GLU A 33 -25.18 3.94 15.10
N GLY A 34 -26.23 3.20 15.45
CA GLY A 34 -27.10 2.49 14.50
C GLY A 34 -26.68 1.05 14.15
N TYR A 35 -25.56 0.55 14.66
CA TYR A 35 -25.06 -0.81 14.46
C TYR A 35 -24.81 -1.54 15.77
N GLN A 36 -25.72 -1.37 16.75
CA GLN A 36 -25.60 -2.01 18.06
C GLN A 36 -25.64 -3.53 17.94
N ASN A 37 -24.66 -4.21 18.57
CA ASN A 37 -24.53 -5.67 18.63
C ASN A 37 -24.20 -6.37 17.30
N GLN A 38 -23.59 -5.68 16.34
CA GLN A 38 -23.05 -6.33 15.14
C GLN A 38 -21.55 -6.44 15.24
N ASN A 39 -21.01 -7.57 14.79
CA ASN A 39 -19.60 -7.87 14.91
C ASN A 39 -18.95 -7.90 13.52
N TYR A 40 -17.65 -7.68 13.47
CA TYR A 40 -16.84 -7.92 12.30
C TYR A 40 -16.32 -9.35 12.32
N GLU A 41 -16.56 -10.06 11.24
CA GLU A 41 -16.07 -11.41 11.03
C GLU A 41 -15.28 -11.47 9.73
N GLU A 42 -14.10 -12.08 9.77
CA GLU A 42 -13.27 -12.33 8.60
C GLU A 42 -12.81 -13.77 8.59
N TYR A 43 -13.02 -14.43 7.47
CA TYR A 43 -12.53 -15.78 7.20
C TYR A 43 -11.74 -15.77 5.91
N SER A 44 -10.55 -16.37 5.93
CA SER A 44 -9.77 -16.53 4.70
C SER A 44 -9.15 -17.91 4.60
N ILE A 45 -9.08 -18.38 3.37
CA ILE A 45 -8.32 -19.55 2.97
C ILE A 45 -7.30 -19.11 1.92
N GLU A 46 -6.06 -19.45 2.13
CA GLU A 46 -4.99 -19.27 1.16
C GLU A 46 -4.31 -20.60 0.86
N SER A 47 -4.16 -20.93 -0.40
CA SER A 47 -3.45 -22.11 -0.88
C SER A 47 -2.30 -21.67 -1.77
N LYS A 48 -1.09 -22.15 -1.51
CA LYS A 48 0.12 -21.88 -2.29
C LYS A 48 0.79 -23.17 -2.70
N LEU A 49 1.17 -23.24 -3.96
CA LEU A 49 2.00 -24.31 -4.51
C LEU A 49 3.28 -23.69 -5.07
N LEU A 50 4.40 -23.99 -4.43
CA LEU A 50 5.72 -23.50 -4.79
C LEU A 50 6.51 -24.63 -5.47
N PHE A 51 6.96 -24.38 -6.68
CA PHE A 51 7.87 -25.26 -7.42
C PHE A 51 9.30 -24.70 -7.30
N PRO A 52 10.31 -25.50 -6.89
CA PRO A 52 11.70 -25.06 -6.76
C PRO A 52 12.42 -24.97 -8.11
N ARG A 53 11.70 -24.59 -9.17
CA ARG A 53 12.19 -24.44 -10.54
C ARG A 53 11.30 -23.51 -11.34
N PHE A 54 11.82 -22.98 -12.45
CA PHE A 54 10.98 -22.32 -13.44
C PHE A 54 10.13 -23.34 -14.22
N LEU A 55 8.82 -23.15 -14.16
CA LEU A 55 7.87 -23.85 -15.01
C LEU A 55 7.56 -23.00 -16.26
N ALA A 56 8.60 -22.58 -16.98
CA ALA A 56 8.48 -21.81 -18.21
C ALA A 56 9.18 -22.58 -19.34
N PRO A 57 8.46 -22.96 -20.41
CA PRO A 57 9.03 -23.77 -21.48
C PRO A 57 10.06 -23.02 -22.34
N PHE A 58 10.05 -21.68 -22.33
CA PHE A 58 10.86 -20.85 -23.23
C PHE A 58 12.22 -20.41 -22.67
N LEU A 59 12.57 -20.78 -21.42
CA LEU A 59 13.82 -20.36 -20.80
C LEU A 59 14.95 -21.32 -21.09
N SER A 60 16.15 -20.75 -21.38
CA SER A 60 17.36 -21.53 -21.66
C SER A 60 17.77 -22.41 -20.46
N GLN A 61 18.41 -23.53 -20.73
CA GLN A 61 18.89 -24.42 -19.67
C GLN A 61 19.98 -23.77 -18.81
N SER A 62 20.82 -22.91 -19.38
CA SER A 62 21.85 -22.15 -18.68
C SER A 62 21.25 -21.22 -17.63
N PHE A 63 20.20 -20.48 -17.97
CA PHE A 63 19.50 -19.61 -17.04
C PHE A 63 18.85 -20.41 -15.88
N ARG A 64 18.23 -21.57 -16.17
CA ARG A 64 17.64 -22.43 -15.15
C ARG A 64 18.66 -23.00 -14.17
N ARG A 65 19.90 -23.19 -14.61
CA ARG A 65 20.98 -23.77 -13.81
C ARG A 65 21.65 -22.78 -12.88
N ASN A 66 21.72 -21.49 -13.28
CA ASN A 66 22.46 -20.45 -12.59
C ASN A 66 21.58 -19.58 -11.67
N SER A 67 20.25 -19.75 -11.71
CA SER A 67 19.33 -18.97 -10.90
C SER A 67 18.62 -19.83 -9.86
N THR A 68 18.45 -19.31 -8.64
CA THR A 68 17.56 -19.89 -7.62
C THR A 68 16.12 -19.57 -7.98
N ALA A 69 15.61 -20.28 -8.98
CA ALA A 69 14.32 -19.99 -9.56
C ALA A 69 13.19 -20.72 -8.86
N LYS A 70 12.07 -20.04 -8.68
CA LYS A 70 10.85 -20.60 -8.12
C LYS A 70 9.64 -20.17 -8.95
N SER A 71 8.69 -21.07 -9.12
CA SER A 71 7.36 -20.76 -9.67
C SER A 71 6.33 -20.94 -8.57
N GLU A 72 5.44 -20.00 -8.43
CA GLU A 72 4.42 -19.98 -7.37
C GLU A 72 3.04 -19.85 -8.00
N LEU A 73 2.16 -20.77 -7.65
CA LEU A 73 0.72 -20.66 -7.86
C LEU A 73 0.08 -20.35 -6.51
N ALA A 74 -0.63 -19.24 -6.41
CA ALA A 74 -1.35 -18.86 -5.21
C ALA A 74 -2.84 -18.69 -5.52
N LEU A 75 -3.68 -19.24 -4.66
CA LEU A 75 -5.14 -19.07 -4.70
C LEU A 75 -5.59 -18.64 -3.31
N SER A 76 -6.41 -17.61 -3.22
CA SER A 76 -6.99 -17.22 -1.95
C SER A 76 -8.45 -16.81 -2.09
N TYR A 77 -9.21 -17.03 -1.03
CA TYR A 77 -10.56 -16.53 -0.87
C TYR A 77 -10.70 -15.91 0.51
N ASN A 78 -11.15 -14.66 0.53
CA ASN A 78 -11.38 -13.90 1.74
C ASN A 78 -12.85 -13.47 1.81
N LEU A 79 -13.45 -13.68 2.96
CA LEU A 79 -14.82 -13.38 3.28
C LEU A 79 -14.83 -12.43 4.47
N GLN A 80 -15.36 -11.23 4.26
CA GLN A 80 -15.51 -10.20 5.28
C GLN A 80 -16.98 -9.87 5.45
N ASN A 81 -17.49 -9.99 6.66
CA ASN A 81 -18.83 -9.55 7.05
C ASN A 81 -18.66 -8.40 8.05
N ARG A 82 -19.04 -7.20 7.63
CA ARG A 82 -19.14 -6.01 8.47
C ARG A 82 -20.58 -5.57 8.59
N PRO A 83 -20.93 -4.82 9.65
CA PRO A 83 -22.27 -4.25 9.77
C PRO A 83 -22.67 -3.36 8.60
N GLU A 84 -21.68 -2.71 7.97
CA GLU A 84 -21.89 -1.76 6.88
C GLU A 84 -21.97 -2.47 5.51
N PHE A 85 -21.19 -3.55 5.33
CA PHE A 85 -21.10 -4.28 4.05
C PHE A 85 -20.59 -5.71 4.20
N HIS A 86 -20.90 -6.53 3.22
CA HIS A 86 -20.27 -7.83 3.02
C HIS A 86 -19.33 -7.77 1.82
N ARG A 87 -18.11 -8.24 1.98
CA ARG A 87 -17.10 -8.27 0.92
C ARG A 87 -16.57 -9.68 0.72
N ARG A 88 -16.42 -10.07 -0.52
CA ARG A 88 -15.82 -11.34 -0.96
C ARG A 88 -14.68 -11.03 -1.89
N VAL A 89 -13.50 -11.56 -1.61
CA VAL A 89 -12.32 -11.35 -2.45
C VAL A 89 -11.76 -12.69 -2.86
N PHE A 90 -11.71 -12.95 -4.14
CA PHE A 90 -11.01 -14.10 -4.72
C PHE A 90 -9.74 -13.61 -5.40
N THR A 91 -8.62 -14.28 -5.11
CA THR A 91 -7.32 -13.98 -5.74
C THR A 91 -6.74 -15.23 -6.36
N ALA A 92 -6.23 -15.12 -7.57
CA ALA A 92 -5.47 -16.17 -8.24
C ALA A 92 -4.21 -15.57 -8.86
N ALA A 93 -3.04 -16.11 -8.56
CA ALA A 93 -1.79 -15.54 -9.03
C ALA A 93 -0.81 -16.61 -9.48
N TRP A 94 -0.14 -16.35 -10.61
CA TRP A 94 1.02 -17.11 -11.09
C TRP A 94 2.24 -16.20 -11.13
N ARG A 95 3.27 -16.55 -10.34
CA ARG A 95 4.44 -15.71 -10.12
C ARG A 95 5.72 -16.49 -10.35
N TYR A 96 6.71 -15.82 -10.91
CA TYR A 96 8.08 -16.28 -10.94
C TYR A 96 8.93 -15.45 -10.01
N ARG A 97 9.80 -16.11 -9.26
CA ARG A 97 10.80 -15.46 -8.40
C ARG A 97 12.14 -16.09 -8.63
N TRP A 98 13.18 -15.29 -8.75
CA TRP A 98 14.56 -15.76 -8.85
C TRP A 98 15.50 -14.79 -8.17
N GLY A 99 16.65 -15.27 -7.77
CA GLY A 99 17.68 -14.47 -7.13
C GLY A 99 19.05 -14.84 -7.67
N GLU A 100 19.91 -13.85 -7.72
CA GLU A 100 21.31 -13.98 -8.02
C GLU A 100 22.11 -13.70 -6.75
N THR A 101 22.58 -14.75 -6.09
CA THR A 101 23.26 -14.66 -4.78
C THR A 101 24.51 -13.80 -4.84
N HIS A 102 25.27 -13.86 -5.94
CA HIS A 102 26.49 -13.07 -6.14
C HIS A 102 26.21 -11.57 -6.35
N HIS A 103 25.05 -11.22 -6.89
CA HIS A 103 24.69 -9.83 -7.21
C HIS A 103 23.76 -9.19 -6.17
N HIS A 104 23.45 -9.89 -5.07
CA HIS A 104 22.52 -9.41 -4.04
C HIS A 104 21.16 -8.96 -4.59
N SER A 105 20.76 -9.50 -5.74
CA SER A 105 19.57 -9.11 -6.47
C SER A 105 18.51 -10.21 -6.44
N SER A 106 17.27 -9.83 -6.26
CA SER A 106 16.12 -10.70 -6.40
C SER A 106 15.07 -10.08 -7.32
N TYR A 107 14.48 -10.91 -8.16
CA TYR A 107 13.51 -10.52 -9.17
C TYR A 107 12.20 -11.23 -8.95
N ARG A 108 11.11 -10.56 -9.26
CA ARG A 108 9.76 -11.09 -9.27
C ARG A 108 9.09 -10.74 -10.59
N LEU A 109 8.39 -11.70 -11.18
CA LEU A 109 7.52 -11.50 -12.33
C LEU A 109 6.16 -12.10 -12.02
N ASP A 110 5.15 -11.26 -11.89
CA ASP A 110 3.77 -11.64 -11.74
C ASP A 110 3.17 -11.73 -13.16
N LEU A 111 3.04 -12.93 -13.71
CA LEU A 111 2.50 -13.12 -15.06
C LEU A 111 1.00 -12.88 -15.13
N ILE A 112 0.31 -13.33 -14.11
CA ILE A 112 -1.12 -13.13 -13.94
C ILE A 112 -1.34 -12.99 -12.43
N ASP A 113 -2.03 -11.92 -12.05
CA ASP A 113 -2.52 -11.73 -10.68
C ASP A 113 -3.95 -11.19 -10.81
N LEU A 114 -4.90 -12.09 -10.58
CA LEU A 114 -6.32 -11.84 -10.63
C LEU A 114 -6.81 -11.48 -9.25
N ASN A 115 -7.58 -10.41 -9.15
CA ASN A 115 -8.23 -9.98 -7.92
C ASN A 115 -9.68 -9.64 -8.24
N TYR A 116 -10.59 -10.47 -7.78
CA TYR A 116 -12.04 -10.32 -7.97
C TYR A 116 -12.65 -9.94 -6.63
N VAL A 117 -13.16 -8.71 -6.58
CA VAL A 117 -13.87 -8.16 -5.42
C VAL A 117 -15.36 -8.14 -5.74
N TYR A 118 -16.14 -8.75 -4.88
CA TYR A 118 -17.59 -8.80 -4.97
C TYR A 118 -18.23 -8.33 -3.68
N MET A 119 -19.20 -7.42 -3.78
CA MET A 119 -19.91 -6.79 -2.67
C MET A 119 -21.36 -7.26 -2.67
N PRO A 120 -21.68 -8.46 -2.11
CA PRO A 120 -23.01 -9.04 -2.18
C PRO A 120 -24.08 -8.22 -1.45
N TRP A 121 -23.66 -7.43 -0.48
CA TRP A 121 -24.58 -6.63 0.32
C TRP A 121 -23.91 -5.39 0.89
N ILE A 122 -24.63 -4.29 0.83
CA ILE A 122 -24.27 -3.00 1.46
C ILE A 122 -25.51 -2.54 2.23
N SER A 123 -25.32 -2.08 3.48
CA SER A 123 -26.38 -1.56 4.34
C SER A 123 -27.08 -0.36 3.65
N LYS A 124 -28.41 -0.32 3.69
CA LYS A 124 -29.20 0.80 3.16
C LYS A 124 -28.79 2.12 3.79
N ARG A 125 -28.66 2.14 5.13
CA ARG A 125 -28.25 3.33 5.88
C ARG A 125 -26.86 3.81 5.45
N PHE A 126 -25.91 2.90 5.34
CA PHE A 126 -24.55 3.24 4.88
C PHE A 126 -24.56 3.79 3.44
N LYS A 127 -25.42 3.22 2.59
CA LYS A 127 -25.58 3.66 1.21
C LYS A 127 -26.17 5.07 1.14
N GLU A 128 -27.23 5.34 1.91
CA GLU A 128 -27.89 6.65 1.98
C GLU A 128 -26.99 7.72 2.60
N ASP A 129 -26.27 7.39 3.69
CA ASP A 129 -25.44 8.34 4.43
C ASP A 129 -24.13 8.70 3.71
N TYR A 130 -23.56 7.75 2.91
CA TYR A 130 -22.21 7.90 2.38
C TYR A 130 -22.08 7.70 0.87
N LEU A 131 -22.95 6.94 0.19
CA LEU A 131 -22.80 6.57 -1.21
C LEU A 131 -23.77 7.28 -2.15
N ASP A 132 -24.99 7.57 -1.71
CA ASP A 132 -26.07 8.12 -2.55
C ASP A 132 -26.14 9.65 -2.53
N ASP A 133 -25.15 10.34 -1.95
CA ASP A 133 -25.09 11.79 -1.97
C ASP A 133 -25.02 12.32 -3.41
N ALA A 134 -26.08 13.00 -3.84
CA ALA A 134 -26.26 13.54 -5.19
C ALA A 134 -25.21 14.63 -5.54
N SER A 135 -24.44 15.12 -4.57
CA SER A 135 -23.41 16.16 -4.77
C SER A 135 -22.15 15.66 -5.48
N ASN A 136 -22.08 14.37 -5.79
CA ASN A 136 -20.91 13.70 -6.41
C ASN A 136 -19.60 13.84 -5.63
N ARG A 137 -19.65 14.23 -4.34
CA ARG A 137 -18.50 14.45 -3.47
C ARG A 137 -17.84 13.17 -2.98
N ASN A 138 -18.45 12.00 -3.22
CA ASN A 138 -17.98 10.71 -2.73
C ASN A 138 -17.63 9.72 -3.86
N ALA A 139 -17.18 10.22 -5.02
CA ALA A 139 -16.88 9.36 -6.18
C ALA A 139 -15.81 8.29 -5.83
N ILE A 140 -14.78 8.67 -5.06
CA ILE A 140 -13.72 7.76 -4.63
C ILE A 140 -14.27 6.74 -3.62
N LEU A 141 -15.10 7.20 -2.67
CA LEU A 141 -15.74 6.32 -1.70
C LEU A 141 -16.66 5.32 -2.39
N ARG A 142 -17.52 5.79 -3.29
CA ARG A 142 -18.45 4.94 -4.06
C ARG A 142 -17.71 3.84 -4.83
N TYR A 143 -16.65 4.20 -5.53
CA TYR A 143 -15.83 3.25 -6.29
C TYR A 143 -15.20 2.14 -5.41
N ASN A 144 -14.99 2.39 -4.12
CA ASN A 144 -14.45 1.39 -3.18
C ASN A 144 -15.46 0.32 -2.75
N TYR A 145 -16.75 0.60 -2.93
CA TYR A 145 -17.85 -0.30 -2.58
C TYR A 145 -18.55 -0.89 -3.79
N GLU A 146 -17.95 -0.78 -4.97
CA GLU A 146 -18.40 -1.44 -6.19
C GLU A 146 -17.69 -2.79 -6.39
N ASP A 147 -18.32 -3.65 -7.15
CA ASP A 147 -17.69 -4.86 -7.63
C ASP A 147 -16.54 -4.51 -8.55
N LEU A 148 -15.39 -5.13 -8.34
CA LEU A 148 -14.18 -4.76 -9.05
C LEU A 148 -13.40 -6.00 -9.50
N PHE A 149 -12.99 -5.99 -10.75
CA PHE A 149 -12.12 -7.01 -11.31
C PHE A 149 -10.78 -6.40 -11.70
N ILE A 150 -9.70 -6.89 -11.10
CA ILE A 150 -8.34 -6.45 -11.40
C ILE A 150 -7.55 -7.65 -11.92
N MET A 151 -7.11 -7.58 -13.16
CA MET A 151 -6.14 -8.51 -13.74
C MET A 151 -4.87 -7.75 -14.05
N LYS A 152 -3.82 -8.00 -13.30
CA LYS A 152 -2.54 -7.29 -13.42
C LYS A 152 -1.41 -8.22 -13.84
N ILE A 153 -0.42 -7.62 -14.48
CA ILE A 153 0.93 -8.14 -14.72
C ILE A 153 1.89 -7.20 -14.00
N GLY A 154 2.92 -7.75 -13.36
CA GLY A 154 3.87 -6.94 -12.63
C GLY A 154 5.28 -7.50 -12.67
N ALA A 155 6.25 -6.62 -12.51
CA ALA A 155 7.66 -6.97 -12.34
C ALA A 155 8.24 -6.23 -11.15
N GLY A 156 9.11 -6.89 -10.40
CA GLY A 156 9.79 -6.31 -9.25
C GLY A 156 11.27 -6.68 -9.22
N LEU A 157 12.08 -5.73 -8.81
CA LEU A 157 13.50 -5.87 -8.57
C LEU A 157 13.80 -5.43 -7.14
N THR A 158 14.56 -6.22 -6.40
CA THR A 158 15.13 -5.84 -5.12
C THR A 158 16.62 -6.13 -5.14
N TYR A 159 17.41 -5.10 -4.89
CA TYR A 159 18.85 -5.18 -4.64
C TYR A 159 19.13 -4.83 -3.19
N ASN A 160 19.91 -5.65 -2.48
CA ASN A 160 20.24 -5.40 -1.07
C ASN A 160 21.62 -5.95 -0.75
N ASN A 161 22.59 -5.06 -0.55
CA ASN A 161 23.95 -5.40 -0.12
C ASN A 161 24.25 -5.04 1.35
N GLY A 162 23.21 -4.75 2.15
CA GLY A 162 23.31 -4.35 3.54
C GLY A 162 23.58 -2.85 3.76
N ILE A 163 24.12 -2.13 2.78
CA ILE A 163 24.39 -0.68 2.79
C ILE A 163 23.35 0.04 1.90
N ASN A 164 23.13 -0.52 0.72
CA ASN A 164 22.17 -0.01 -0.24
C ASN A 164 21.03 -1.01 -0.38
N VAL A 165 19.82 -0.52 -0.25
CA VAL A 165 18.61 -1.27 -0.59
C VAL A 165 17.88 -0.50 -1.68
N PHE A 166 17.74 -1.12 -2.84
CA PHE A 166 16.96 -0.57 -3.95
C PHE A 166 15.82 -1.51 -4.27
N ARG A 167 14.60 -0.99 -4.33
CA ARG A 167 13.41 -1.71 -4.74
C ARG A 167 12.72 -0.94 -5.84
N ALA A 168 12.41 -1.64 -6.93
CA ALA A 168 11.61 -1.10 -8.02
C ALA A 168 10.49 -2.08 -8.35
N ASN A 169 9.27 -1.59 -8.48
CA ASN A 169 8.12 -2.37 -8.89
C ASN A 169 7.38 -1.63 -10.00
N VAL A 170 6.94 -2.37 -11.01
CA VAL A 170 6.06 -1.87 -12.06
C VAL A 170 4.92 -2.86 -12.21
N GLU A 171 3.70 -2.36 -12.25
CA GLU A 171 2.52 -3.18 -12.55
C GLU A 171 1.60 -2.47 -13.53
N THR A 172 0.93 -3.24 -14.35
CA THR A 172 -0.13 -2.77 -15.25
C THR A 172 -1.33 -3.69 -15.16
N ALA A 173 -2.51 -3.12 -15.16
CA ALA A 173 -3.76 -3.88 -15.05
C ALA A 173 -4.71 -3.59 -16.21
N GLY A 174 -5.56 -4.57 -16.54
CA GLY A 174 -6.68 -4.46 -17.47
C GLY A 174 -6.31 -4.44 -18.95
N ASN A 175 -5.04 -4.38 -19.35
CA ASN A 175 -4.65 -4.28 -20.77
C ASN A 175 -4.99 -5.52 -21.58
N ILE A 176 -4.76 -6.71 -21.02
CA ILE A 176 -5.12 -7.97 -21.68
C ILE A 176 -6.64 -8.03 -21.84
N LEU A 177 -7.39 -7.72 -20.78
CA LEU A 177 -8.86 -7.72 -20.80
C LEU A 177 -9.40 -6.71 -21.82
N ASN A 178 -8.79 -5.52 -21.87
CA ASN A 178 -9.20 -4.49 -22.83
C ASN A 178 -8.93 -4.92 -24.29
N GLY A 179 -7.84 -5.61 -24.54
CA GLY A 179 -7.54 -6.22 -25.84
C GLY A 179 -8.61 -7.23 -26.26
N PHE A 180 -8.98 -8.14 -25.36
CA PHE A 180 -10.04 -9.12 -25.59
C PHE A 180 -11.43 -8.47 -25.72
N ALA A 181 -11.76 -7.51 -24.85
CA ALA A 181 -13.05 -6.81 -24.87
C ALA A 181 -13.29 -6.10 -26.20
N LYS A 182 -12.28 -5.42 -26.72
CA LYS A 182 -12.37 -4.75 -28.05
C LYS A 182 -12.46 -5.75 -29.20
N ALA A 183 -11.70 -6.86 -29.15
CA ALA A 183 -11.71 -7.86 -30.20
C ALA A 183 -13.04 -8.63 -30.26
N LEU A 184 -13.68 -8.88 -29.13
CA LEU A 184 -14.92 -9.65 -29.04
C LEU A 184 -16.19 -8.77 -29.02
N GLY A 185 -16.06 -7.44 -29.04
CA GLY A 185 -17.19 -6.52 -29.01
C GLY A 185 -18.06 -6.65 -27.75
N THR A 186 -17.43 -6.79 -26.57
CA THR A 186 -18.16 -6.98 -25.30
C THR A 186 -19.00 -5.76 -24.94
N HIS A 187 -20.05 -5.99 -24.14
CA HIS A 187 -20.96 -4.95 -23.70
C HIS A 187 -20.29 -3.93 -22.77
N THR A 188 -20.75 -2.68 -22.87
CA THR A 188 -20.38 -1.62 -21.93
C THR A 188 -21.51 -1.39 -20.93
N ASN A 189 -21.18 -0.98 -19.71
CA ASN A 189 -22.15 -0.55 -18.71
C ASN A 189 -22.69 0.86 -19.03
N THR A 190 -23.60 1.38 -18.19
CA THR A 190 -24.20 2.72 -18.33
C THR A 190 -23.17 3.86 -18.26
N GLU A 191 -21.99 3.62 -17.70
CA GLU A 191 -20.89 4.57 -17.61
C GLU A 191 -19.89 4.49 -18.78
N GLY A 192 -20.17 3.61 -19.76
CA GLY A 192 -19.33 3.39 -20.94
C GLY A 192 -18.09 2.56 -20.68
N GLN A 193 -18.03 1.84 -19.54
CA GLN A 193 -16.92 0.94 -19.21
C GLN A 193 -17.21 -0.47 -19.76
N TYR A 194 -16.19 -1.10 -20.33
CA TYR A 194 -16.25 -2.52 -20.69
C TYR A 194 -16.34 -3.38 -19.44
N THR A 195 -17.18 -4.40 -19.49
CA THR A 195 -17.40 -5.32 -18.39
C THR A 195 -16.99 -6.75 -18.72
N LEU A 196 -16.54 -7.48 -17.73
CA LEU A 196 -16.37 -8.93 -17.75
C LEU A 196 -17.26 -9.52 -16.66
N PHE A 197 -18.13 -10.48 -16.99
CA PHE A 197 -19.16 -11.01 -16.08
C PHE A 197 -20.04 -9.91 -15.45
N ASN A 198 -20.39 -8.89 -16.22
CA ASN A 198 -21.13 -7.69 -15.78
C ASN A 198 -20.41 -6.80 -14.76
N ILE A 199 -19.11 -6.98 -14.57
CA ILE A 199 -18.30 -6.20 -13.64
C ILE A 199 -17.24 -5.42 -14.41
N ALA A 200 -17.10 -4.13 -14.10
CA ALA A 200 -16.08 -3.29 -14.70
C ALA A 200 -14.68 -3.73 -14.22
N TYR A 201 -13.73 -3.82 -15.15
CA TYR A 201 -12.34 -4.12 -14.78
C TYR A 201 -11.50 -2.85 -14.68
N ALA A 202 -10.59 -2.85 -13.70
CA ALA A 202 -9.66 -1.76 -13.52
C ALA A 202 -8.57 -1.75 -14.60
N GLN A 203 -8.26 -0.55 -15.13
CA GLN A 203 -7.18 -0.33 -16.07
C GLN A 203 -6.27 0.80 -15.59
N TYR A 204 -5.01 0.45 -15.25
CA TYR A 204 -4.03 1.39 -14.74
C TYR A 204 -2.61 0.91 -15.01
N VAL A 205 -1.65 1.83 -14.86
CA VAL A 205 -0.22 1.55 -14.71
C VAL A 205 0.25 2.11 -13.38
N LYS A 206 1.13 1.40 -12.69
CA LYS A 206 1.72 1.80 -11.41
C LYS A 206 3.20 1.49 -11.38
N ALA A 207 4.01 2.42 -10.90
CA ALA A 207 5.44 2.26 -10.71
C ALA A 207 5.85 2.80 -9.33
N ASP A 208 6.65 2.02 -8.62
CA ASP A 208 7.19 2.35 -7.30
C ASP A 208 8.72 2.19 -7.32
N ILE A 209 9.42 3.14 -6.72
CA ILE A 209 10.87 3.10 -6.51
C ILE A 209 11.14 3.46 -5.06
N ASP A 210 11.90 2.61 -4.38
CA ASP A 210 12.41 2.83 -3.02
C ASP A 210 13.91 2.66 -3.02
N PHE A 211 14.62 3.64 -2.49
CA PHE A 211 16.07 3.58 -2.32
C PHE A 211 16.45 3.96 -0.88
N THR A 212 17.19 3.09 -0.22
CA THR A 212 17.75 3.34 1.11
C THR A 212 19.27 3.22 1.04
N HIS A 213 19.97 4.19 1.59
CA HIS A 213 21.43 4.18 1.74
C HIS A 213 21.80 4.38 3.20
N ILE A 214 22.71 3.54 3.72
CA ILE A 214 23.17 3.59 5.10
C ILE A 214 24.66 3.93 5.11
N VAL A 215 25.02 5.05 5.74
CA VAL A 215 26.40 5.45 6.01
C VAL A 215 26.73 5.10 7.45
N ASN A 216 27.67 4.16 7.66
CA ASN A 216 28.17 3.84 9.00
C ASN A 216 29.37 4.73 9.29
N PHE A 217 29.27 5.61 10.28
CA PHE A 217 30.38 6.46 10.73
C PHE A 217 31.33 5.67 11.64
N ASP A 218 30.76 4.89 12.54
CA ASP A 218 31.45 4.00 13.44
C ASP A 218 30.54 2.83 13.87
N VAL A 219 30.99 2.01 14.82
CA VAL A 219 30.27 0.84 15.34
C VAL A 219 28.95 1.23 16.05
N ARG A 220 28.83 2.48 16.50
CA ARG A 220 27.68 2.97 17.28
C ARG A 220 26.78 3.92 16.50
N ASN A 221 27.32 4.57 15.47
CA ASN A 221 26.64 5.67 14.78
C ASN A 221 26.47 5.38 13.29
N SER A 222 25.26 5.55 12.79
CA SER A 222 24.96 5.46 11.36
C SER A 222 23.93 6.49 10.94
N LEU A 223 23.97 6.88 9.67
CA LEU A 223 22.98 7.72 9.01
C LEU A 223 22.28 6.91 7.94
N ALA A 224 20.98 6.78 8.05
CA ALA A 224 20.15 6.15 7.04
C ALA A 224 19.39 7.23 6.25
N MET A 225 19.44 7.16 4.93
CA MET A 225 18.75 8.04 4.00
C MET A 225 17.81 7.19 3.14
N HIS A 226 16.58 7.63 3.00
CA HIS A 226 15.55 6.93 2.22
C HIS A 226 14.86 7.90 1.26
N VAL A 227 14.60 7.41 0.05
CA VAL A 227 13.80 8.08 -0.97
C VAL A 227 12.78 7.08 -1.49
N GLY A 228 11.52 7.39 -1.34
CA GLY A 228 10.39 6.62 -1.87
C GLY A 228 9.60 7.44 -2.88
N LEU A 229 9.41 6.90 -4.07
CA LEU A 229 8.63 7.49 -5.16
C LEU A 229 7.59 6.50 -5.63
N GLY A 230 6.35 6.94 -5.80
CA GLY A 230 5.29 6.13 -6.36
C GLY A 230 4.43 6.95 -7.32
N VAL A 231 4.05 6.35 -8.44
CA VAL A 231 3.13 6.94 -9.42
C VAL A 231 2.19 5.86 -9.93
N ALA A 232 0.91 6.15 -9.92
CA ALA A 232 -0.12 5.29 -10.49
C ALA A 232 -1.08 6.11 -11.34
N TYR A 233 -1.35 5.67 -12.55
CA TYR A 233 -2.18 6.39 -13.51
C TYR A 233 -3.32 5.52 -14.02
N PRO A 234 -4.59 5.83 -13.68
CA PRO A 234 -5.76 5.18 -14.25
C PRO A 234 -6.03 5.69 -15.66
N TYR A 235 -6.32 4.80 -16.60
CA TYR A 235 -6.63 5.14 -17.99
C TYR A 235 -7.64 4.16 -18.60
N GLY A 236 -8.06 4.45 -19.83
CA GLY A 236 -8.96 3.58 -20.59
C GLY A 236 -10.27 3.31 -19.85
N ASN A 237 -10.43 2.09 -19.36
CA ASN A 237 -11.65 1.64 -18.67
C ASN A 237 -11.81 2.22 -17.26
N SER A 238 -10.76 2.81 -16.68
CA SER A 238 -10.80 3.37 -15.32
C SER A 238 -10.62 4.88 -15.31
N LYS A 239 -11.54 5.60 -14.66
CA LYS A 239 -11.42 7.03 -14.39
C LYS A 239 -10.69 7.31 -13.07
N ILE A 240 -10.83 6.43 -12.11
CA ILE A 240 -10.32 6.51 -10.74
C ILE A 240 -9.48 5.26 -10.47
N LEU A 241 -8.41 5.41 -9.71
CA LEU A 241 -7.57 4.30 -9.29
C LEU A 241 -8.27 3.51 -8.18
N PRO A 242 -8.27 2.16 -8.21
CA PRO A 242 -8.76 1.36 -7.08
C PRO A 242 -8.10 1.79 -5.78
N PHE A 243 -8.87 1.87 -4.69
CA PHE A 243 -8.39 2.33 -3.40
C PHE A 243 -7.14 1.58 -2.91
N GLU A 244 -7.11 0.28 -3.09
CA GLU A 244 -5.99 -0.60 -2.73
C GLU A 244 -4.69 -0.29 -3.49
N LYS A 245 -4.78 0.49 -4.57
CA LYS A 245 -3.66 0.90 -5.41
C LYS A 245 -3.25 2.35 -5.22
N ARG A 246 -4.07 3.13 -4.51
CA ARG A 246 -3.76 4.51 -4.18
C ARG A 246 -2.67 4.60 -3.12
N TYR A 247 -1.97 5.72 -3.11
CA TYR A 247 -0.96 6.03 -2.12
C TYR A 247 -1.54 6.86 -0.98
N PHE A 248 -0.93 6.74 0.17
CA PHE A 248 -1.18 7.60 1.32
C PHE A 248 0.15 7.97 1.98
N SER A 249 0.16 9.07 2.74
CA SER A 249 1.31 9.57 3.47
C SER A 249 1.00 9.69 4.96
N GLY A 250 2.08 9.77 5.77
CA GLY A 250 2.00 9.72 7.23
C GLY A 250 2.20 8.31 7.79
N GLY A 251 2.39 8.23 9.10
CA GLY A 251 2.65 6.99 9.83
C GLY A 251 4.13 6.69 10.03
N ALA A 252 4.39 5.61 10.72
CA ALA A 252 5.70 5.23 11.25
C ALA A 252 6.81 5.00 10.20
N SER A 253 6.48 4.80 8.93
CA SER A 253 7.45 4.50 7.85
C SER A 253 7.31 5.47 6.65
N SER A 254 6.74 6.65 6.86
CA SER A 254 6.61 7.74 5.89
C SER A 254 6.97 9.05 6.58
N VAL A 255 6.08 10.04 6.65
CA VAL A 255 6.29 11.33 7.32
C VAL A 255 5.75 11.24 8.75
N ARG A 256 6.61 11.02 9.73
CA ARG A 256 6.26 10.67 11.14
C ARG A 256 5.65 11.80 11.97
N GLY A 257 5.47 12.98 11.41
CA GLY A 257 4.68 14.07 12.04
C GLY A 257 3.17 13.91 11.90
N TRP A 258 2.70 12.95 11.11
CA TRP A 258 1.29 12.67 10.85
C TRP A 258 0.96 11.21 11.10
N ASN A 259 -0.25 10.93 11.55
CA ASN A 259 -0.77 9.58 11.59
C ASN A 259 -0.99 9.03 10.18
N VAL A 260 -1.20 7.72 10.10
CA VAL A 260 -1.47 7.04 8.82
C VAL A 260 -2.69 7.66 8.16
N ARG A 261 -2.56 8.09 6.89
CA ARG A 261 -3.62 8.73 6.11
C ARG A 261 -4.14 10.04 6.72
N GLU A 262 -3.31 10.79 7.39
CA GLU A 262 -3.63 12.13 7.90
C GLU A 262 -3.06 13.23 6.99
N LEU A 263 -2.06 12.90 6.15
CA LEU A 263 -1.36 13.85 5.30
C LEU A 263 -1.80 13.76 3.85
N GLY A 264 -2.12 14.90 3.25
CA GLY A 264 -2.42 15.06 1.81
C GLY A 264 -3.81 14.57 1.39
N PRO A 265 -4.08 14.50 0.10
CA PRO A 265 -3.19 14.84 -1.01
C PRO A 265 -2.96 16.35 -1.16
N GLY A 266 -1.72 16.72 -1.47
CA GLY A 266 -1.34 18.11 -1.65
C GLY A 266 -1.67 18.99 -0.44
N LYS A 267 -2.56 19.98 -0.64
CA LYS A 267 -3.06 20.88 0.43
C LYS A 267 -4.40 20.42 1.04
N PHE A 268 -4.92 19.28 0.61
CA PHE A 268 -6.20 18.79 1.12
C PHE A 268 -6.10 18.45 2.61
N LYS A 269 -7.02 18.95 3.41
CA LYS A 269 -7.05 18.80 4.88
C LYS A 269 -8.21 17.98 5.42
N GLY A 270 -8.86 17.21 4.55
CA GLY A 270 -10.04 16.41 4.88
C GLY A 270 -11.36 17.10 4.53
N THR A 271 -12.44 16.37 4.69
CA THR A 271 -13.80 16.85 4.41
C THR A 271 -14.31 17.65 5.60
N ASP A 272 -14.78 18.88 5.36
CA ASP A 272 -15.26 19.81 6.40
C ASP A 272 -14.26 20.05 7.55
N GLY A 273 -12.95 19.97 7.24
CA GLY A 273 -11.87 20.13 8.21
C GLY A 273 -11.64 18.95 9.15
N ARG A 274 -12.33 17.82 8.90
CA ARG A 274 -12.12 16.55 9.61
C ARG A 274 -11.26 15.62 8.76
N ILE A 275 -10.45 14.80 9.43
CA ILE A 275 -9.64 13.77 8.76
C ILE A 275 -10.57 12.79 8.06
N ASP A 276 -10.40 12.64 6.76
CA ASP A 276 -11.12 11.70 5.92
C ASP A 276 -10.14 10.66 5.36
N PHE A 277 -9.97 9.56 6.07
CA PHE A 277 -8.99 8.53 5.74
C PHE A 277 -9.14 7.92 4.34
N ILE A 278 -10.29 8.04 3.72
CA ILE A 278 -10.57 7.51 2.38
C ILE A 278 -10.11 8.52 1.33
N ASN A 279 -10.49 9.78 1.51
CA ASN A 279 -10.14 10.85 0.60
C ASN A 279 -8.70 11.39 0.80
N GLN A 280 -8.04 11.04 1.92
CA GLN A 280 -6.62 11.38 2.12
C GLN A 280 -5.68 10.38 1.46
N THR A 281 -5.94 10.07 0.20
CA THR A 281 -5.15 9.19 -0.66
C THR A 281 -4.91 9.85 -2.01
N GLY A 282 -3.79 9.52 -2.65
CA GLY A 282 -3.37 10.10 -3.94
C GLY A 282 -2.96 9.04 -4.97
N ASP A 283 -2.64 9.51 -6.15
CA ASP A 283 -2.14 8.71 -7.26
C ASP A 283 -0.61 8.77 -7.38
N MET A 284 0.01 9.70 -6.65
CA MET A 284 1.47 9.88 -6.57
C MET A 284 1.89 10.03 -5.12
N LYS A 285 3.13 9.62 -4.80
CA LYS A 285 3.72 9.75 -3.47
C LYS A 285 5.20 10.09 -3.57
N LEU A 286 5.66 10.92 -2.64
CA LEU A 286 7.06 11.20 -2.38
C LEU A 286 7.31 11.07 -0.89
N ASP A 287 8.31 10.26 -0.50
CA ASP A 287 8.86 10.19 0.84
C ASP A 287 10.36 10.44 0.78
N LEU A 288 10.85 11.32 1.64
CA LEU A 288 12.26 11.63 1.85
C LEU A 288 12.52 11.53 3.35
N ASN A 289 13.40 10.64 3.76
CA ASN A 289 13.67 10.43 5.18
C ASN A 289 15.18 10.42 5.42
N VAL A 290 15.60 11.08 6.48
CA VAL A 290 16.97 11.04 6.99
C VAL A 290 16.91 10.73 8.46
N GLU A 291 17.62 9.68 8.88
CA GLU A 291 17.62 9.21 10.27
C GLU A 291 19.04 8.94 10.73
N TRP A 292 19.50 9.69 11.72
CA TRP A 292 20.71 9.39 12.45
C TRP A 292 20.39 8.40 13.57
N ARG A 293 21.10 7.29 13.61
CA ARG A 293 20.95 6.19 14.55
C ARG A 293 22.19 6.10 15.41
N THR A 294 22.00 6.00 16.72
CA THR A 294 23.11 5.88 17.68
C THR A 294 22.83 4.80 18.71
N PHE A 295 23.83 3.99 19.02
CA PHE A 295 23.76 3.05 20.13
C PHE A 295 23.88 3.80 21.44
N LEU A 296 22.95 3.59 22.37
CA LEU A 296 22.98 4.20 23.71
C LEU A 296 23.61 3.25 24.71
N PHE A 297 22.91 2.24 25.11
CA PHE A 297 23.39 1.21 26.04
C PHE A 297 22.52 -0.05 25.94
N TRP A 298 23.05 -1.19 26.36
CA TRP A 298 22.39 -2.50 26.36
C TRP A 298 21.80 -2.86 24.99
N LYS A 299 20.50 -2.89 24.85
CA LYS A 299 19.76 -3.13 23.58
C LYS A 299 19.04 -1.87 23.09
N LEU A 300 19.31 -0.72 23.69
CA LEU A 300 18.65 0.54 23.39
C LEU A 300 19.49 1.36 22.40
N ASN A 301 18.85 1.75 21.30
CA ASN A 301 19.39 2.71 20.34
C ASN A 301 18.49 3.95 20.29
N GLY A 302 19.09 5.10 20.14
CA GLY A 302 18.43 6.36 19.88
C GLY A 302 18.38 6.66 18.38
N ALA A 303 17.42 7.46 17.95
CA ALA A 303 17.36 8.01 16.61
C ALA A 303 16.91 9.46 16.64
N LEU A 304 17.48 10.27 15.74
CA LEU A 304 16.97 11.59 15.38
C LEU A 304 16.63 11.57 13.90
N PHE A 305 15.51 12.14 13.54
CA PHE A 305 15.06 12.08 12.15
C PHE A 305 14.44 13.38 11.64
N VAL A 306 14.53 13.51 10.33
CA VAL A 306 13.80 14.51 9.55
C VAL A 306 13.14 13.78 8.38
N ASP A 307 11.84 13.95 8.25
CA ASP A 307 11.02 13.35 7.21
C ASP A 307 10.38 14.46 6.38
N ALA A 308 10.34 14.30 5.06
CA ALA A 308 9.64 15.18 4.16
C ALA A 308 8.89 14.39 3.10
N GLY A 309 7.72 14.88 2.70
CA GLY A 309 6.95 14.18 1.67
C GLY A 309 5.50 14.63 1.61
N ASN A 310 4.78 14.02 0.70
CA ASN A 310 3.33 14.16 0.56
C ASN A 310 2.83 13.12 -0.46
N ASN A 311 1.53 13.06 -0.66
CA ASN A 311 0.91 12.40 -1.81
C ASN A 311 0.08 13.42 -2.61
N TRP A 312 -0.23 13.11 -3.86
CA TRP A 312 -0.98 13.97 -4.77
C TRP A 312 -1.87 13.14 -5.68
N THR A 313 -2.91 13.75 -6.19
CA THR A 313 -3.70 13.20 -7.29
C THR A 313 -3.15 13.70 -8.62
N ILE A 314 -3.18 12.86 -9.66
CA ILE A 314 -2.80 13.29 -11.01
C ILE A 314 -3.94 14.09 -11.64
N ARG A 315 -5.18 13.65 -11.40
CA ARG A 315 -6.37 14.35 -11.88
C ARG A 315 -6.95 15.24 -10.78
N SER A 316 -7.69 16.26 -11.19
CA SER A 316 -8.46 17.09 -10.25
C SER A 316 -9.75 16.35 -9.88
N TYR A 317 -9.98 16.16 -8.59
CA TYR A 317 -11.21 15.62 -8.04
C TYR A 317 -11.89 16.66 -7.17
N ALA A 318 -13.22 16.77 -7.31
CA ALA A 318 -14.02 17.70 -6.50
C ALA A 318 -13.92 17.40 -5.00
N ASP A 319 -13.76 16.12 -4.66
CA ASP A 319 -13.65 15.59 -3.29
C ASP A 319 -12.29 15.89 -2.64
N GLN A 320 -11.30 16.32 -3.42
CA GLN A 320 -9.92 16.56 -2.96
C GLN A 320 -9.40 17.93 -3.46
N PRO A 321 -10.03 19.04 -3.04
CA PRO A 321 -9.60 20.37 -3.47
C PRO A 321 -8.16 20.65 -3.04
N GLY A 322 -7.32 21.11 -3.97
CA GLY A 322 -5.89 21.38 -3.73
C GLY A 322 -5.01 20.12 -3.72
N GLY A 323 -5.59 18.93 -4.01
CA GLY A 323 -4.85 17.66 -4.03
C GLY A 323 -4.09 17.38 -5.32
N GLN A 324 -4.36 18.10 -6.42
CA GLN A 324 -3.76 17.84 -7.72
C GLN A 324 -2.27 18.21 -7.77
N PHE A 325 -1.45 17.30 -8.31
CA PHE A 325 -0.03 17.57 -8.58
C PHE A 325 0.15 18.62 -9.67
N LYS A 326 0.96 19.64 -9.38
CA LYS A 326 1.40 20.64 -10.33
C LYS A 326 2.90 20.85 -10.19
N ILE A 327 3.64 20.66 -11.27
CA ILE A 327 5.11 20.71 -11.26
C ILE A 327 5.69 22.03 -10.75
N ASN A 328 4.99 23.14 -10.92
CA ASN A 328 5.38 24.48 -10.47
C ASN A 328 4.96 24.80 -9.03
N GLU A 329 4.18 23.93 -8.38
CA GLU A 329 3.62 24.19 -7.04
C GLU A 329 3.92 23.08 -6.03
N PHE A 330 4.28 21.85 -6.48
CA PHE A 330 4.40 20.66 -5.60
C PHE A 330 5.37 20.87 -4.44
N TYR A 331 6.47 21.61 -4.65
CA TYR A 331 7.47 21.89 -3.62
C TYR A 331 6.92 22.72 -2.44
N LYS A 332 5.85 23.54 -2.68
CA LYS A 332 5.13 24.30 -1.64
C LYS A 332 4.14 23.41 -0.86
N GLN A 333 3.94 22.22 -1.33
CA GLN A 333 3.02 21.25 -0.74
C GLN A 333 3.75 20.12 -0.02
N ILE A 334 5.09 20.17 0.06
CA ILE A 334 5.88 19.20 0.82
C ILE A 334 5.68 19.45 2.30
N ALA A 335 5.19 18.44 3.00
CA ALA A 335 5.13 18.40 4.45
C ALA A 335 6.50 18.04 5.01
N VAL A 336 6.88 18.62 6.13
CA VAL A 336 8.15 18.34 6.82
C VAL A 336 7.87 18.03 8.29
N ALA A 337 8.48 16.96 8.78
CA ALA A 337 8.48 16.55 10.19
C ALA A 337 9.90 16.35 10.69
N TYR A 338 10.08 16.48 12.00
CA TYR A 338 11.31 16.12 12.70
C TYR A 338 10.95 15.39 13.99
N GLY A 339 11.90 14.68 14.56
CA GLY A 339 11.61 13.99 15.78
C GLY A 339 12.74 13.13 16.31
N MET A 340 12.41 12.43 17.37
CA MET A 340 13.29 11.46 18.01
C MET A 340 12.61 10.13 18.17
N GLY A 341 13.43 9.08 18.28
CA GLY A 341 12.89 7.75 18.49
C GLY A 341 13.82 6.88 19.32
N LEU A 342 13.19 5.90 19.98
CA LEU A 342 13.86 4.85 20.71
C LEU A 342 13.66 3.51 20.00
N ARG A 343 14.70 2.70 19.97
CA ARG A 343 14.74 1.38 19.33
C ARG A 343 15.22 0.37 20.37
N LEU A 344 14.38 -0.58 20.74
CA LEU A 344 14.75 -1.73 21.52
C LEU A 344 15.06 -2.88 20.57
N ASN A 345 16.36 -3.17 20.41
CA ASN A 345 16.84 -4.21 19.51
C ASN A 345 16.94 -5.53 20.25
N PHE A 346 15.98 -6.41 20.04
CA PHE A 346 16.03 -7.82 20.41
C PHE A 346 16.58 -8.61 19.23
N ASP A 347 17.18 -9.75 19.47
CA ASP A 347 17.86 -10.51 18.42
C ASP A 347 16.94 -10.92 17.26
N TYR A 348 15.64 -11.02 17.50
CA TYR A 348 14.61 -11.46 16.53
C TYR A 348 13.70 -10.35 16.03
N PHE A 349 13.61 -9.22 16.72
CA PHE A 349 12.77 -8.09 16.35
C PHE A 349 13.26 -6.80 17.02
N ILE A 350 12.85 -5.68 16.44
CA ILE A 350 13.14 -4.34 16.96
C ILE A 350 11.80 -3.69 17.30
N LEU A 351 11.64 -3.27 18.56
CA LEU A 351 10.52 -2.40 18.95
C LEU A 351 10.94 -0.95 18.78
N ARG A 352 10.07 -0.18 18.16
CA ARG A 352 10.33 1.21 17.82
C ARG A 352 9.25 2.12 18.38
N PHE A 353 9.70 3.21 19.02
CA PHE A 353 8.88 4.27 19.56
C PHE A 353 9.35 5.59 18.96
N ASP A 354 8.55 6.20 18.09
CA ASP A 354 8.89 7.45 17.44
C ASP A 354 7.98 8.59 17.92
N PHE A 355 8.57 9.72 18.25
CA PHE A 355 7.90 10.97 18.58
C PHE A 355 8.20 11.97 17.47
N GLY A 356 7.21 12.23 16.61
CA GLY A 356 7.33 13.12 15.47
C GLY A 356 6.61 14.43 15.70
N MET A 357 7.25 15.53 15.34
CA MET A 357 6.68 16.89 15.35
C MET A 357 6.56 17.41 13.93
N LYS A 358 5.44 18.05 13.63
CA LYS A 358 5.23 18.75 12.36
C LYS A 358 6.15 19.99 12.31
N ALA A 359 6.88 20.18 11.22
CA ALA A 359 7.69 21.36 10.97
C ALA A 359 7.05 22.30 9.95
N VAL A 360 6.56 21.73 8.83
CA VAL A 360 5.81 22.43 7.78
C VAL A 360 4.56 21.62 7.46
N ASN A 361 3.40 22.27 7.59
CA ASN A 361 2.10 21.65 7.27
C ASN A 361 1.45 22.39 6.09
N PRO A 362 1.46 21.79 4.87
CA PRO A 362 0.97 22.42 3.66
C PRO A 362 -0.55 22.56 3.60
N ALA A 363 -1.29 21.86 4.46
CA ALA A 363 -2.76 21.90 4.48
C ALA A 363 -3.32 23.22 5.00
N TYR A 364 -2.51 24.05 5.66
CA TYR A 364 -2.95 25.30 6.24
C TYR A 364 -2.24 26.49 5.61
N GLU A 365 -2.98 27.60 5.44
CA GLU A 365 -2.46 28.85 4.88
C GLU A 365 -2.04 29.84 5.96
N THR A 366 -2.62 29.71 7.18
CA THR A 366 -2.27 30.55 8.32
C THR A 366 -0.84 30.28 8.76
N ARG A 367 0.00 31.31 8.84
CA ARG A 367 1.44 31.20 9.15
C ARG A 367 1.73 30.33 10.41
N ARG A 368 0.89 30.44 11.44
CA ARG A 368 1.05 29.68 12.69
C ARG A 368 0.82 28.18 12.53
N GLU A 369 -0.08 27.81 11.65
CA GLU A 369 -0.43 26.40 11.39
C GLU A 369 0.40 25.80 10.25
N HIS A 370 0.84 26.67 9.32
CA HIS A 370 1.70 26.27 8.22
C HIS A 370 3.14 25.98 8.66
N TYR A 371 3.64 26.73 9.67
CA TYR A 371 5.00 26.57 10.21
C TYR A 371 4.99 26.21 11.70
N PRO A 372 4.57 24.98 12.08
CA PRO A 372 4.60 24.53 13.47
C PRO A 372 5.98 24.57 14.10
N LEU A 373 7.06 24.44 13.31
CA LEU A 373 8.44 24.59 13.79
C LEU A 373 8.66 25.93 14.50
N LEU A 374 8.05 27.00 14.00
CA LEU A 374 8.17 28.37 14.58
C LEU A 374 7.10 28.64 15.64
N TYR A 375 5.97 27.96 15.56
CA TYR A 375 4.80 28.14 16.45
C TYR A 375 4.28 26.78 16.94
N PRO A 376 5.06 26.03 17.74
CA PRO A 376 4.74 24.67 18.12
C PRO A 376 3.50 24.60 19.02
N ASN A 377 2.63 23.64 18.74
CA ASN A 377 1.52 23.26 19.56
C ASN A 377 1.53 21.74 19.72
N PHE A 378 1.98 21.26 20.89
CA PHE A 378 2.16 19.82 21.12
C PHE A 378 0.87 19.00 20.95
N SER A 379 -0.28 19.56 21.31
CA SER A 379 -1.56 18.86 21.15
C SER A 379 -1.96 18.63 19.69
N ARG A 380 -1.58 19.52 18.79
CA ARG A 380 -1.90 19.48 17.37
C ARG A 380 -0.79 18.83 16.54
N ASP A 381 0.47 19.08 16.91
CA ASP A 381 1.62 18.87 16.04
C ASP A 381 2.46 17.66 16.41
N LEU A 382 2.26 17.07 17.60
CA LEU A 382 2.95 15.86 18.04
C LEU A 382 2.21 14.61 17.61
N SER A 383 2.93 13.68 17.02
CA SER A 383 2.46 12.32 16.71
C SER A 383 3.36 11.29 17.38
N PHE A 384 2.74 10.25 17.92
CA PHE A 384 3.43 9.11 18.51
C PHE A 384 3.19 7.85 17.66
N HIS A 385 4.28 7.14 17.35
CA HIS A 385 4.21 5.90 16.59
C HIS A 385 4.89 4.78 17.33
N PHE A 386 4.16 3.68 17.47
CA PHE A 386 4.70 2.39 17.89
C PHE A 386 4.77 1.48 16.66
N ALA A 387 5.92 0.85 16.43
CA ALA A 387 6.12 -0.05 15.31
C ALA A 387 7.11 -1.17 15.62
N VAL A 388 7.09 -2.22 14.79
CA VAL A 388 8.05 -3.33 14.83
C VAL A 388 8.89 -3.30 13.56
N GLY A 389 10.21 -3.38 13.73
CA GLY A 389 11.19 -3.28 12.65
C GLY A 389 11.74 -1.86 12.41
N MET A 390 12.68 -1.74 11.45
CA MET A 390 13.22 -0.44 11.03
C MET A 390 12.23 0.27 10.10
N PRO A 391 12.26 1.62 10.00
CA PRO A 391 11.30 2.37 9.20
C PRO A 391 11.49 2.15 7.68
N PHE A 392 12.71 1.90 7.23
CA PHE A 392 13.12 1.69 5.84
C PHE A 392 14.44 0.92 5.76
#